data_a4c220ea294f7c141bd6db102bb207d7
#
_entry.id   a4c220ea294f7c141bd6db102bb207d7
#
_cell.length_a   1.000
_cell.length_b   1.000
_cell.length_c   1.000
_cell.angle_alpha   90.00
_cell.angle_beta   90.00
_cell.angle_gamma   90.00
#
_symmetry.space_group_name_H-M   'P 1'
#
loop_
_entity.id
_entity.type
_entity.pdbx_description
1 polymer ?
#
loop_
_entity_poly.entity_id
_entity_poly.type
_entity_poly.pdbx_seq_one_letter_code
_entity_poly.pdbx_strand_id
1 'polypeptide(L)'
;TGALYHDIGKMVNPAFFTENQSGVNPHKSLNYEQSAQVIISHITDGLKLAEKHNLPKVIKDFISTHHGRGLTKYFYISYKNEHPDEEVDAEKFRYPGPNPFTKEQAILMMADSVEAASRSLPEYTEESIGTLVDKIIDAQVAEGLSYHFQRYRLSESAV
;
A
#
# COMPACT_ATOMS: atom_id res chain seq x y z
N THR A 1 -8.62 -13.24 9.20
CA THR A 1 -9.45 -12.11 9.69
C THR A 1 -8.78 -10.77 9.35
N GLY A 2 -7.47 -10.57 9.61
CA GLY A 2 -6.75 -9.34 9.27
C GLY A 2 -6.93 -8.93 7.80
N ALA A 3 -6.73 -9.86 6.88
CA ALA A 3 -6.90 -9.61 5.45
C ALA A 3 -8.34 -9.16 5.06
N LEU A 4 -9.36 -9.61 5.80
CA LEU A 4 -10.75 -9.19 5.54
C LEU A 4 -11.01 -7.73 5.91
N TYR A 5 -10.34 -7.22 6.93
CA TYR A 5 -10.63 -5.91 7.51
C TYR A 5 -9.59 -4.83 7.18
N HIS A 6 -8.43 -5.18 6.59
CA HIS A 6 -7.34 -4.21 6.40
C HIS A 6 -7.75 -2.97 5.61
N ASP A 7 -8.67 -3.11 4.70
CA ASP A 7 -9.13 -2.10 3.74
C ASP A 7 -10.52 -1.50 4.06
N ILE A 8 -11.08 -1.72 5.24
CA ILE A 8 -12.44 -1.22 5.57
C ILE A 8 -12.57 0.29 5.42
N GLY A 9 -11.48 1.05 5.53
CA GLY A 9 -11.49 2.49 5.34
C GLY A 9 -11.84 2.95 3.92
N LYS A 10 -11.65 2.10 2.92
CA LYS A 10 -12.07 2.38 1.54
C LYS A 10 -13.60 2.58 1.42
N MET A 11 -14.37 2.06 2.37
CA MET A 11 -15.83 2.25 2.42
C MET A 11 -16.26 3.70 2.61
N VAL A 12 -15.38 4.57 3.11
CA VAL A 12 -15.69 6.00 3.31
C VAL A 12 -15.72 6.75 1.97
N ASN A 13 -14.78 6.45 1.07
CA ASN A 13 -14.67 7.08 -0.23
C ASN A 13 -14.47 6.02 -1.35
N PRO A 14 -15.40 5.09 -1.54
CA PRO A 14 -15.16 3.89 -2.36
C PRO A 14 -14.84 4.18 -3.82
N ALA A 15 -15.43 5.23 -4.42
CA ALA A 15 -15.25 5.57 -5.82
C ALA A 15 -13.81 5.98 -6.19
N PHE A 16 -12.98 6.35 -5.22
CA PHE A 16 -11.57 6.69 -5.45
C PHE A 16 -10.65 5.48 -5.62
N PHE A 17 -11.13 4.28 -5.27
CA PHE A 17 -10.34 3.06 -5.38
C PHE A 17 -10.71 2.30 -6.65
N THR A 18 -9.69 1.89 -7.41
CA THR A 18 -9.83 1.33 -8.76
C THR A 18 -10.80 0.16 -8.83
N GLU A 19 -10.80 -0.70 -7.82
CA GLU A 19 -11.69 -1.86 -7.71
C GLU A 19 -13.17 -1.49 -7.59
N ASN A 20 -13.49 -0.26 -7.19
CA ASN A 20 -14.86 0.23 -7.01
C ASN A 20 -15.29 1.26 -8.06
N GLN A 21 -14.42 1.60 -9.01
CA GLN A 21 -14.74 2.57 -10.04
C GLN A 21 -15.69 2.00 -11.09
N SER A 22 -16.74 2.72 -11.38
CA SER A 22 -17.73 2.42 -12.42
C SER A 22 -17.81 3.57 -13.43
N GLY A 23 -16.87 3.58 -14.39
CA GLY A 23 -16.91 4.50 -15.55
C GLY A 23 -16.44 5.95 -15.34
N VAL A 24 -16.48 6.47 -14.12
CA VAL A 24 -15.98 7.81 -13.79
C VAL A 24 -14.82 7.69 -12.80
N ASN A 25 -13.68 8.27 -13.17
CA ASN A 25 -12.54 8.34 -12.25
C ASN A 25 -12.55 9.70 -11.53
N PRO A 26 -12.89 9.77 -10.23
CA PRO A 26 -12.99 11.03 -9.50
C PRO A 26 -11.63 11.73 -9.29
N HIS A 27 -10.51 11.02 -9.44
CA HIS A 27 -9.17 11.63 -9.39
C HIS A 27 -8.93 12.66 -10.49
N LYS A 28 -9.69 12.61 -11.60
CA LYS A 28 -9.56 13.58 -12.69
C LYS A 28 -9.89 15.02 -12.29
N SER A 29 -10.63 15.23 -11.22
CA SER A 29 -10.99 16.54 -10.68
C SER A 29 -10.04 17.03 -9.58
N LEU A 30 -9.04 16.23 -9.21
CA LEU A 30 -8.07 16.51 -8.15
C LEU A 30 -6.66 16.61 -8.72
N ASN A 31 -5.80 17.39 -8.06
CA ASN A 31 -4.36 17.31 -8.32
C ASN A 31 -3.78 16.02 -7.69
N TYR A 32 -2.51 15.68 -8.02
CA TYR A 32 -1.89 14.46 -7.54
C TYR A 32 -1.68 14.43 -6.03
N GLU A 33 -1.39 15.57 -5.39
CA GLU A 33 -1.28 15.66 -3.93
C GLU A 33 -2.63 15.37 -3.26
N GLN A 34 -3.71 15.99 -3.73
CA GLN A 34 -5.06 15.73 -3.23
C GLN A 34 -5.48 14.28 -3.43
N SER A 35 -5.19 13.71 -4.60
CA SER A 35 -5.46 12.31 -4.89
C SER A 35 -4.70 11.37 -3.94
N ALA A 36 -3.43 11.64 -3.68
CA ALA A 36 -2.64 10.88 -2.72
C ALA A 36 -3.24 10.95 -1.31
N GLN A 37 -3.65 12.14 -0.86
CA GLN A 37 -4.26 12.33 0.46
C GLN A 37 -5.57 11.55 0.61
N VAL A 38 -6.42 11.52 -0.43
CA VAL A 38 -7.65 10.71 -0.41
C VAL A 38 -7.32 9.22 -0.29
N ILE A 39 -6.34 8.73 -1.06
CA ILE A 39 -5.92 7.34 -0.96
C ILE A 39 -5.33 7.04 0.42
N ILE A 40 -4.42 7.87 0.93
CA ILE A 40 -3.79 7.69 2.25
C ILE A 40 -4.83 7.67 3.37
N SER A 41 -5.89 8.48 3.26
CA SER A 41 -6.90 8.62 4.31
C SER A 41 -7.62 7.32 4.66
N HIS A 42 -7.65 6.30 3.76
CA HIS A 42 -8.32 5.04 4.08
C HIS A 42 -7.73 4.33 5.31
N ILE A 43 -6.45 4.57 5.62
CA ILE A 43 -5.83 4.04 6.85
C ILE A 43 -6.49 4.64 8.09
N THR A 44 -6.53 5.97 8.16
CA THR A 44 -7.12 6.68 9.32
C THR A 44 -8.63 6.46 9.42
N ASP A 45 -9.32 6.41 8.30
CA ASP A 45 -10.75 6.15 8.24
C ASP A 45 -11.07 4.69 8.62
N GLY A 46 -10.23 3.74 8.21
CA GLY A 46 -10.30 2.34 8.62
C GLY A 46 -10.11 2.18 10.13
N LEU A 47 -9.14 2.88 10.71
CA LEU A 47 -8.92 2.88 12.17
C LEU A 47 -10.11 3.48 12.94
N LYS A 48 -10.70 4.58 12.45
CA LYS A 48 -11.93 5.17 13.04
C LYS A 48 -13.11 4.19 13.00
N LEU A 49 -13.29 3.49 11.87
CA LEU A 49 -14.34 2.47 11.75
C LEU A 49 -14.08 1.29 12.69
N ALA A 50 -12.84 0.81 12.75
CA ALA A 50 -12.44 -0.26 13.66
C ALA A 50 -12.65 0.11 15.13
N GLU A 51 -12.37 1.36 15.50
CA GLU A 51 -12.63 1.86 16.86
C GLU A 51 -14.13 1.93 17.15
N LYS A 52 -14.90 2.52 16.23
CA LYS A 52 -16.36 2.63 16.35
C LYS A 52 -17.05 1.28 16.56
N HIS A 53 -16.52 0.24 15.94
CA HIS A 53 -17.07 -1.12 16.01
C HIS A 53 -16.34 -2.03 17.00
N ASN A 54 -15.48 -1.47 17.87
CA ASN A 54 -14.74 -2.18 18.89
C ASN A 54 -13.93 -3.39 18.35
N LEU A 55 -13.35 -3.26 17.15
CA LEU A 55 -12.51 -4.32 16.62
C LEU A 55 -11.25 -4.52 17.49
N PRO A 56 -10.79 -5.76 17.65
CA PRO A 56 -9.60 -6.07 18.44
C PRO A 56 -8.36 -5.31 17.96
N LYS A 57 -7.44 -5.01 18.88
CA LYS A 57 -6.18 -4.32 18.56
C LYS A 57 -5.42 -4.98 17.42
N VAL A 58 -5.36 -6.31 17.39
CA VAL A 58 -4.67 -7.06 16.32
C VAL A 58 -5.23 -6.71 14.93
N ILE A 59 -6.53 -6.47 14.79
CA ILE A 59 -7.13 -6.08 13.51
C ILE A 59 -6.77 -4.63 13.18
N LYS A 60 -6.81 -3.72 14.16
CA LYS A 60 -6.36 -2.33 13.99
C LYS A 60 -4.90 -2.26 13.57
N ASP A 61 -4.05 -3.14 14.11
CA ASP A 61 -2.65 -3.25 13.73
C ASP A 61 -2.49 -3.65 12.25
N PHE A 62 -3.30 -4.57 11.72
CA PHE A 62 -3.32 -4.88 10.29
C PHE A 62 -3.75 -3.68 9.43
N ILE A 63 -4.79 -2.94 9.85
CA ILE A 63 -5.25 -1.74 9.14
C ILE A 63 -4.13 -0.70 9.07
N SER A 64 -3.43 -0.44 10.18
CA SER A 64 -2.39 0.59 10.24
C SER A 64 -1.12 0.24 9.48
N THR A 65 -0.78 -1.06 9.38
CA THR A 65 0.54 -1.51 8.91
C THR A 65 0.58 -1.98 7.46
N HIS A 66 -0.57 -2.24 6.81
CA HIS A 66 -0.56 -2.92 5.50
C HIS A 66 0.07 -2.12 4.36
N HIS A 67 0.24 -0.81 4.51
CA HIS A 67 1.06 0.02 3.62
C HIS A 67 2.33 0.55 4.29
N GLY A 68 2.49 0.33 5.59
CA GLY A 68 3.61 0.83 6.36
C GLY A 68 3.81 2.33 6.19
N ARG A 69 5.06 2.74 5.95
CA ARG A 69 5.44 4.10 5.57
C ARG A 69 5.77 4.21 4.08
N GLY A 70 5.15 3.37 3.26
CA GLY A 70 5.33 3.40 1.81
C GLY A 70 4.86 4.72 1.19
N LEU A 71 5.38 4.99 -0.01
CA LEU A 71 4.94 6.13 -0.84
C LEU A 71 3.78 5.73 -1.74
N THR A 72 2.84 6.64 -1.96
CA THR A 72 1.90 6.58 -3.08
C THR A 72 2.65 6.96 -4.37
N LYS A 73 3.52 6.04 -4.85
CA LYS A 73 4.55 6.30 -5.87
C LYS A 73 4.02 6.95 -7.15
N TYR A 74 2.89 6.46 -7.64
CA TYR A 74 2.28 7.02 -8.85
C TYR A 74 2.00 8.52 -8.70
N PHE A 75 1.34 8.91 -7.63
CA PHE A 75 0.99 10.31 -7.40
C PHE A 75 2.22 11.17 -7.11
N TYR A 76 3.18 10.65 -6.34
CA TYR A 76 4.43 11.35 -6.05
C TYR A 76 5.24 11.64 -7.32
N ILE A 77 5.44 10.63 -8.15
CA ILE A 77 6.20 10.78 -9.40
C ILE A 77 5.48 11.70 -10.37
N SER A 78 4.16 11.55 -10.51
CA SER A 78 3.35 12.39 -11.40
C SER A 78 3.37 13.85 -10.94
N TYR A 79 3.24 14.11 -9.65
CA TYR A 79 3.33 15.46 -9.10
C TYR A 79 4.70 16.08 -9.36
N LYS A 80 5.78 15.31 -9.12
CA LYS A 80 7.15 15.76 -9.37
C LYS A 80 7.41 16.09 -10.85
N ASN A 81 6.82 15.31 -11.76
CA ASN A 81 6.94 15.57 -13.20
C ASN A 81 6.19 16.84 -13.65
N GLU A 82 5.08 17.17 -13.00
CA GLU A 82 4.36 18.42 -13.25
C GLU A 82 5.06 19.65 -12.64
N HIS A 83 5.92 19.43 -11.62
CA HIS A 83 6.59 20.49 -10.89
C HIS A 83 8.12 20.26 -10.87
N PRO A 84 8.78 20.26 -12.06
CA PRO A 84 10.19 19.86 -12.16
C PRO A 84 11.16 20.81 -11.42
N ASP A 85 10.75 22.06 -11.24
CA ASP A 85 11.58 23.09 -10.60
C ASP A 85 11.28 23.25 -9.09
N GLU A 86 10.35 22.47 -8.54
CA GLU A 86 9.98 22.52 -7.12
C GLU A 86 10.59 21.37 -6.33
N GLU A 87 11.00 21.64 -5.11
CA GLU A 87 11.34 20.60 -4.14
C GLU A 87 10.05 19.98 -3.58
N VAL A 88 9.77 18.75 -3.97
CA VAL A 88 8.54 18.06 -3.56
C VAL A 88 8.76 17.34 -2.23
N ASP A 89 7.97 17.71 -1.23
CA ASP A 89 7.96 17.02 0.06
C ASP A 89 7.33 15.61 -0.07
N ALA A 90 8.17 14.58 -0.05
CA ALA A 90 7.75 13.19 -0.15
C ALA A 90 6.84 12.74 1.01
N GLU A 91 6.92 13.40 2.18
CA GLU A 91 6.08 13.04 3.34
C GLU A 91 4.59 13.26 3.07
N LYS A 92 4.23 14.19 2.20
CA LYS A 92 2.84 14.41 1.77
C LYS A 92 2.25 13.23 0.99
N PHE A 93 3.10 12.38 0.43
CA PHE A 93 2.71 11.22 -0.38
C PHE A 93 2.94 9.90 0.35
N ARG A 94 3.28 9.94 1.63
CA ARG A 94 3.64 8.78 2.42
C ARG A 94 2.51 8.35 3.34
N TYR A 95 2.30 7.04 3.42
CA TYR A 95 1.38 6.47 4.40
C TYR A 95 1.88 6.71 5.83
N PRO A 96 0.95 6.81 6.82
CA PRO A 96 1.31 7.21 8.18
C PRO A 96 2.10 6.16 8.95
N GLY A 97 2.04 4.90 8.52
CA GLY A 97 2.65 3.78 9.25
C GLY A 97 1.82 3.35 10.47
N PRO A 98 2.42 2.58 11.35
CA PRO A 98 3.81 2.12 11.34
C PRO A 98 4.12 1.06 10.29
N ASN A 99 5.40 0.77 10.07
CA ASN A 99 5.80 -0.39 9.28
C ASN A 99 5.37 -1.68 9.98
N PRO A 100 5.14 -2.78 9.22
CA PRO A 100 4.85 -4.09 9.80
C PRO A 100 5.87 -4.50 10.86
N PHE A 101 5.38 -4.92 12.00
CA PHE A 101 6.19 -5.37 13.14
C PHE A 101 5.96 -6.85 13.50
N THR A 102 5.10 -7.54 12.75
CA THR A 102 4.95 -9.00 12.78
C THR A 102 5.09 -9.58 11.37
N LYS A 103 5.36 -10.89 11.29
CA LYS A 103 5.45 -11.62 10.01
C LYS A 103 4.14 -11.57 9.26
N GLU A 104 3.03 -11.77 9.96
CA GLU A 104 1.68 -11.79 9.40
C GLU A 104 1.32 -10.44 8.77
N GLN A 105 1.69 -9.34 9.40
CA GLN A 105 1.49 -7.99 8.87
C GLN A 105 2.35 -7.76 7.62
N ALA A 106 3.60 -8.21 7.64
CA ALA A 106 4.49 -8.10 6.49
C ALA A 106 4.00 -8.95 5.30
N ILE A 107 3.51 -10.16 5.56
CA ILE A 107 2.89 -11.02 4.53
C ILE A 107 1.66 -10.34 3.94
N LEU A 108 0.80 -9.73 4.76
CA LEU A 108 -0.37 -9.01 4.25
C LEU A 108 0.04 -7.82 3.37
N MET A 109 0.98 -7.00 3.81
CA MET A 109 1.50 -5.87 3.02
C MET A 109 2.05 -6.32 1.66
N MET A 110 2.78 -7.43 1.63
CA MET A 110 3.30 -8.01 0.40
C MET A 110 2.17 -8.53 -0.50
N ALA A 111 1.24 -9.30 0.06
CA ALA A 111 0.14 -9.88 -0.70
C ALA A 111 -0.76 -8.81 -1.32
N ASP A 112 -1.09 -7.76 -0.57
CA ASP A 112 -1.85 -6.61 -1.06
C ASP A 112 -1.12 -5.88 -2.20
N SER A 113 0.19 -5.64 -2.02
CA SER A 113 1.01 -5.01 -3.06
C SER A 113 1.11 -5.85 -4.33
N VAL A 114 1.26 -7.16 -4.21
CA VAL A 114 1.29 -8.09 -5.35
C VAL A 114 -0.06 -8.13 -6.04
N GLU A 115 -1.16 -8.21 -5.30
CA GLU A 115 -2.52 -8.21 -5.86
C GLU A 115 -2.77 -6.94 -6.66
N ALA A 116 -2.49 -5.77 -6.08
CA ALA A 116 -2.67 -4.49 -6.74
C ALA A 116 -1.81 -4.35 -8.01
N ALA A 117 -0.54 -4.72 -7.95
CA ALA A 117 0.37 -4.63 -9.09
C ALA A 117 0.07 -5.67 -10.18
N SER A 118 -0.44 -6.84 -9.80
CA SER A 118 -0.79 -7.91 -10.75
C SER A 118 -1.83 -7.47 -11.77
N ARG A 119 -2.72 -6.53 -11.41
CA ARG A 119 -3.74 -5.98 -12.32
C ARG A 119 -3.16 -5.31 -13.57
N SER A 120 -1.88 -4.92 -13.53
CA SER A 120 -1.16 -4.30 -14.65
C SER A 120 -0.36 -5.29 -15.48
N LEU A 121 -0.35 -6.58 -15.13
CA LEU A 121 0.33 -7.60 -15.91
C LEU A 121 -0.39 -7.83 -17.24
N PRO A 122 0.35 -7.92 -18.36
CA PRO A 122 -0.25 -8.22 -19.66
C PRO A 122 -0.79 -9.66 -19.76
N GLU A 123 -0.22 -10.56 -18.96
CA GLU A 123 -0.62 -11.97 -18.87
C GLU A 123 -0.30 -12.52 -17.47
N TYR A 124 -1.08 -13.54 -17.07
CA TYR A 124 -0.93 -14.21 -15.77
C TYR A 124 -0.27 -15.56 -15.96
N THR A 125 1.07 -15.57 -16.02
CA THR A 125 1.87 -16.79 -16.05
C THR A 125 2.60 -16.97 -14.72
N GLU A 126 3.05 -18.19 -14.43
CA GLU A 126 3.87 -18.47 -13.25
C GLU A 126 5.14 -17.58 -13.24
N GLU A 127 5.76 -17.41 -14.41
CA GLU A 127 6.96 -16.58 -14.58
C GLU A 127 6.67 -15.10 -14.33
N SER A 128 5.60 -14.55 -14.94
CA SER A 128 5.25 -13.12 -14.77
C SER A 128 4.87 -12.78 -13.34
N ILE A 129 4.13 -13.67 -12.68
CA ILE A 129 3.75 -13.50 -11.27
C ILE A 129 4.98 -13.66 -10.37
N GLY A 130 5.83 -14.66 -10.60
CA GLY A 130 7.06 -14.86 -9.83
C GLY A 130 7.99 -13.64 -9.91
N THR A 131 8.22 -13.12 -11.11
CA THR A 131 9.01 -11.90 -11.32
C THR A 131 8.41 -10.69 -10.60
N LEU A 132 7.08 -10.56 -10.60
CA LEU A 132 6.40 -9.48 -9.89
C LEU A 132 6.58 -9.59 -8.38
N VAL A 133 6.42 -10.79 -7.82
CA VAL A 133 6.61 -11.05 -6.38
C VAL A 133 8.03 -10.68 -5.97
N ASP A 134 9.04 -11.13 -6.70
CA ASP A 134 10.44 -10.82 -6.40
C ASP A 134 10.71 -9.31 -6.41
N LYS A 135 10.21 -8.59 -7.43
CA LYS A 135 10.33 -7.12 -7.50
C LYS A 135 9.70 -6.41 -6.32
N ILE A 136 8.53 -6.87 -5.87
CA ILE A 136 7.82 -6.25 -4.75
C ILE A 136 8.56 -6.50 -3.44
N ILE A 137 9.03 -7.74 -3.21
CA ILE A 137 9.82 -8.07 -2.02
C ILE A 137 11.09 -7.22 -1.98
N ASP A 138 11.83 -7.16 -3.10
CA ASP A 138 13.06 -6.38 -3.19
C ASP A 138 12.83 -4.89 -2.91
N ALA A 139 11.77 -4.31 -3.48
CA ALA A 139 11.42 -2.93 -3.25
C ALA A 139 11.05 -2.65 -1.79
N GLN A 140 10.25 -3.50 -1.16
CA GLN A 140 9.84 -3.34 0.23
C GLN A 140 11.00 -3.49 1.20
N VAL A 141 11.92 -4.41 0.92
CA VAL A 141 13.16 -4.58 1.70
C VAL A 141 14.07 -3.36 1.53
N ALA A 142 14.29 -2.90 0.30
CA ALA A 142 15.14 -1.74 0.01
C ALA A 142 14.60 -0.44 0.64
N GLU A 143 13.28 -0.29 0.73
CA GLU A 143 12.63 0.85 1.38
C GLU A 143 12.54 0.73 2.91
N GLY A 144 13.03 -0.38 3.49
CA GLY A 144 12.98 -0.64 4.93
C GLY A 144 11.56 -0.90 5.46
N LEU A 145 10.61 -1.21 4.60
CA LEU A 145 9.21 -1.43 4.97
C LEU A 145 9.01 -2.81 5.59
N SER A 146 9.85 -3.78 5.27
CA SER A 146 9.69 -5.19 5.67
C SER A 146 10.98 -5.78 6.21
N TYR A 147 11.29 -5.48 7.48
CA TYR A 147 12.49 -5.98 8.16
C TYR A 147 12.53 -7.51 8.30
N HIS A 148 11.37 -8.15 8.35
CA HIS A 148 11.27 -9.60 8.55
C HIS A 148 11.73 -10.42 7.33
N PHE A 149 11.63 -9.90 6.10
CA PHE A 149 12.06 -10.64 4.89
C PHE A 149 13.57 -10.58 4.64
N GLN A 150 14.28 -9.57 5.15
CA GLN A 150 15.73 -9.48 5.06
C GLN A 150 16.42 -10.70 5.70
N ARG A 151 15.87 -11.25 6.76
CA ARG A 151 16.40 -12.40 7.48
C ARG A 151 16.23 -13.73 6.74
N TYR A 152 15.21 -13.87 5.90
CA TYR A 152 14.98 -15.12 5.15
C TYR A 152 15.89 -15.23 3.94
N ARG A 153 16.16 -14.16 3.20
CA ARG A 153 17.10 -14.17 2.05
C ARG A 153 18.54 -14.42 2.46
N LEU A 154 18.97 -13.97 3.63
CA LEU A 154 20.32 -14.24 4.15
C LEU A 154 20.50 -15.69 4.57
N SER A 155 19.44 -16.44 4.88
CA SER A 155 19.52 -17.86 5.21
C SER A 155 19.53 -18.78 3.99
N GLU A 156 18.97 -18.36 2.85
CA GLU A 156 19.01 -19.13 1.60
C GLU A 156 20.31 -18.95 0.80
N SER A 157 21.01 -17.82 0.98
CA SER A 157 22.31 -17.58 0.37
C SER A 157 23.51 -18.17 1.13
N ALA A 158 23.24 -18.88 2.24
CA ALA A 158 24.27 -19.52 3.09
C ALA A 158 24.27 -21.06 2.98
N VAL A 159 23.66 -21.64 1.94
CA VAL A 159 23.71 -23.08 1.64
C VAL A 159 24.47 -23.32 0.35
#